data_e881214758d2f4fcf179e670d893617b
#
_entry.id   e881214758d2f4fcf179e670d893617b
#
_cell.length_a   1.000
_cell.length_b   1.000
_cell.length_c   1.000
_cell.angle_alpha   90.00
_cell.angle_beta   90.00
_cell.angle_gamma   90.00
#
_symmetry.space_group_name_H-M   'P 1'
#
loop_
_entity.id
_entity.type
_entity.pdbx_description
1 polymer ?
#
loop_
_entity_poly.entity_id
_entity_poly.type
_entity_poly.pdbx_seq_one_letter_code
_entity_poly.pdbx_strand_id
1 'polypeptide(L)'
;MKLKKLIVQGFGPFRTAQTIDFAALGANGLFMISGPTGSGKTAILDAICFALYGETTSEGQAEGNVDGRSGDELRCSRCQPTDKTEVELEFSAGDSTYRITRNPAYIRSAKRGGGETPQSANASIWKHSQDDPSKWDAVETRGIYKVNEKVQEITGLTVDQFRRVIILPQGRFRDVLIADYDT
;
A
#
# COMPACT_ATOMS: atom_id res chain seq x y z
N MET A 1 13.11 -4.16 -7.19
CA MET A 1 12.18 -4.41 -6.07
C MET A 1 11.43 -5.73 -6.33
N LYS A 2 11.24 -6.57 -5.30
CA LYS A 2 10.44 -7.81 -5.38
C LYS A 2 9.49 -7.88 -4.19
N LEU A 3 8.20 -8.06 -4.45
CA LEU A 3 7.19 -8.23 -3.39
C LEU A 3 7.39 -9.59 -2.71
N LYS A 4 7.22 -9.64 -1.40
CA LYS A 4 7.31 -10.86 -0.60
C LYS A 4 5.98 -11.21 0.04
N LYS A 5 5.36 -10.28 0.76
CA LYS A 5 4.12 -10.52 1.49
C LYS A 5 3.30 -9.24 1.59
N LEU A 6 2.00 -9.35 1.40
CA LEU A 6 1.05 -8.29 1.65
C LEU A 6 0.03 -8.76 2.67
N ILE A 7 -0.21 -7.97 3.72
CA ILE A 7 -1.33 -8.15 4.64
C ILE A 7 -2.22 -6.93 4.52
N VAL A 8 -3.49 -7.14 4.26
CA VAL A 8 -4.47 -6.08 4.11
C VAL A 8 -5.66 -6.34 5.03
N GLN A 9 -6.05 -5.35 5.83
CA GLN A 9 -7.17 -5.42 6.76
C GLN A 9 -7.93 -4.10 6.79
N GLY A 10 -9.25 -4.17 6.78
CA GLY A 10 -10.12 -3.00 6.85
C GLY A 10 -9.99 -2.06 5.66
N PHE A 11 -9.42 -2.49 4.53
CA PHE A 11 -9.07 -1.68 3.37
C PHE A 11 -9.82 -2.16 2.12
N GLY A 12 -10.44 -1.25 1.38
CA GLY A 12 -11.22 -1.58 0.19
C GLY A 12 -12.28 -2.66 0.47
N PRO A 13 -12.30 -3.80 -0.26
CA PRO A 13 -13.26 -4.87 -0.01
C PRO A 13 -12.86 -5.79 1.16
N PHE A 14 -11.67 -5.64 1.75
CA PHE A 14 -11.11 -6.58 2.73
C PHE A 14 -11.39 -6.12 4.16
N ARG A 15 -12.50 -6.55 4.75
CA ARG A 15 -12.82 -6.24 6.15
C ARG A 15 -11.88 -6.95 7.12
N THR A 16 -11.73 -8.27 6.96
CA THR A 16 -10.83 -9.10 7.78
C THR A 16 -9.44 -9.16 7.17
N ALA A 17 -8.43 -9.46 7.97
CA ALA A 17 -7.06 -9.60 7.50
C ALA A 17 -6.97 -10.67 6.40
N GLN A 18 -6.42 -10.27 5.26
CA GLN A 18 -6.07 -11.15 4.15
C GLN A 18 -4.56 -11.10 3.96
N THR A 19 -3.95 -12.25 3.82
CA THR A 19 -2.51 -12.38 3.59
C THR A 19 -2.27 -12.94 2.20
N ILE A 20 -1.43 -12.25 1.43
CA ILE A 20 -0.94 -12.71 0.14
C ILE A 20 0.57 -12.93 0.27
N ASP A 21 1.00 -14.17 0.17
CA ASP A 21 2.41 -14.54 0.16
C ASP A 21 2.89 -14.67 -1.28
N PHE A 22 3.51 -13.61 -1.79
CA PHE A 22 4.05 -13.60 -3.16
C PHE A 22 5.24 -14.55 -3.33
N ALA A 23 5.96 -14.87 -2.26
CA ALA A 23 7.08 -15.80 -2.34
C ALA A 23 6.59 -17.24 -2.58
N ALA A 24 5.39 -17.58 -2.11
CA ALA A 24 4.77 -18.88 -2.32
C ALA A 24 4.13 -19.04 -3.71
N LEU A 25 3.91 -17.94 -4.46
CA LEU A 25 3.20 -17.97 -5.75
C LEU A 25 4.06 -18.43 -6.95
N GLY A 26 5.33 -18.73 -6.74
CA GLY A 26 6.20 -19.34 -7.74
C GLY A 26 7.59 -18.74 -7.83
N ALA A 27 8.58 -19.60 -8.14
CA ALA A 27 9.99 -19.23 -8.22
C ALA A 27 10.29 -18.22 -9.36
N ASN A 28 9.45 -18.19 -10.41
CA ASN A 28 9.66 -17.36 -11.59
C ASN A 28 9.17 -15.92 -11.45
N GLY A 29 8.52 -15.56 -10.32
CA GLY A 29 8.04 -14.20 -10.08
C GLY A 29 6.86 -13.75 -10.96
N LEU A 30 6.33 -14.63 -11.81
CA LEU A 30 5.15 -14.38 -12.63
C LEU A 30 3.95 -15.12 -12.05
N PHE A 31 2.87 -14.39 -11.76
CA PHE A 31 1.62 -14.95 -11.25
C PHE A 31 0.43 -14.18 -11.82
N MET A 32 -0.72 -14.82 -11.83
CA MET A 32 -1.97 -14.23 -12.30
C MET A 32 -2.98 -14.17 -11.16
N ILE A 33 -3.60 -13.00 -10.98
CA ILE A 33 -4.74 -12.82 -10.06
C ILE A 33 -6.00 -12.83 -10.90
N SER A 34 -6.80 -13.90 -10.79
CA SER A 34 -8.07 -14.05 -11.48
C SER A 34 -9.26 -14.05 -10.51
N GLY A 35 -10.42 -13.70 -11.01
CA GLY A 35 -11.68 -13.70 -10.24
C GLY A 35 -12.74 -12.82 -10.90
N PRO A 36 -14.00 -12.88 -10.45
CA PRO A 36 -15.10 -12.07 -10.98
C PRO A 36 -14.85 -10.57 -10.76
N THR A 37 -15.58 -9.74 -11.50
CA THR A 37 -15.58 -8.29 -11.28
C THR A 37 -16.03 -7.98 -9.86
N GLY A 38 -15.38 -7.03 -9.19
CA GLY A 38 -15.66 -6.68 -7.79
C GLY A 38 -14.98 -7.58 -6.73
N SER A 39 -14.23 -8.62 -7.12
CA SER A 39 -13.56 -9.52 -6.17
C SER A 39 -12.33 -8.92 -5.46
N GLY A 40 -11.98 -7.66 -5.75
CA GLY A 40 -10.87 -6.98 -5.09
C GLY A 40 -9.51 -7.07 -5.78
N LYS A 41 -9.44 -7.54 -7.04
CA LYS A 41 -8.17 -7.63 -7.79
C LYS A 41 -7.42 -6.30 -7.85
N THR A 42 -8.10 -5.24 -8.25
CA THR A 42 -7.51 -3.88 -8.28
C THR A 42 -7.17 -3.38 -6.88
N ALA A 43 -7.98 -3.71 -5.88
CA ALA A 43 -7.72 -3.31 -4.50
C ALA A 43 -6.42 -3.90 -3.92
N ILE A 44 -5.92 -5.02 -4.45
CA ILE A 44 -4.60 -5.56 -4.11
C ILE A 44 -3.50 -4.62 -4.62
N LEU A 45 -3.62 -4.14 -5.86
CA LEU A 45 -2.68 -3.17 -6.43
C LEU A 45 -2.76 -1.82 -5.71
N ASP A 46 -3.97 -1.36 -5.38
CA ASP A 46 -4.21 -0.16 -4.57
C ASP A 46 -3.55 -0.29 -3.19
N ALA A 47 -3.67 -1.45 -2.54
CA ALA A 47 -3.05 -1.70 -1.25
C ALA A 47 -1.51 -1.68 -1.32
N ILE A 48 -0.90 -2.22 -2.38
CA ILE A 48 0.55 -2.16 -2.60
C ILE A 48 1.01 -0.72 -2.78
N CYS A 49 0.35 0.04 -3.67
CA CYS A 49 0.65 1.45 -3.92
C CYS A 49 0.48 2.29 -2.64
N PHE A 50 -0.63 2.07 -1.92
CA PHE A 50 -0.90 2.73 -0.65
C PHE A 50 0.15 2.41 0.42
N ALA A 51 0.55 1.15 0.57
CA ALA A 51 1.61 0.78 1.52
C ALA A 51 2.91 1.53 1.24
N LEU A 52 3.33 1.62 -0.03
CA LEU A 52 4.57 2.28 -0.41
C LEU A 52 4.47 3.81 -0.30
N TYR A 53 3.46 4.42 -0.90
CA TYR A 53 3.42 5.86 -1.12
C TYR A 53 2.30 6.60 -0.37
N GLY A 54 1.33 5.88 0.21
CA GLY A 54 0.14 6.47 0.84
C GLY A 54 -0.97 6.86 -0.13
N GLU A 55 -0.83 6.45 -1.37
CA GLU A 55 -1.72 6.77 -2.49
C GLU A 55 -2.18 5.48 -3.17
N THR A 56 -3.28 5.50 -3.92
CA THR A 56 -3.74 4.32 -4.69
C THR A 56 -3.22 4.36 -6.14
N THR A 57 -3.63 3.37 -6.93
CA THR A 57 -3.27 3.30 -8.35
C THR A 57 -3.99 4.34 -9.21
N SER A 58 -5.08 4.92 -8.71
CA SER A 58 -5.81 6.01 -9.37
C SER A 58 -5.08 7.34 -9.15
N GLU A 59 -4.90 8.14 -10.20
CA GLU A 59 -4.43 9.51 -10.06
C GLU A 59 -5.51 10.35 -9.40
N GLY A 60 -5.20 10.94 -8.24
CA GLY A 60 -6.11 11.87 -7.58
C GLY A 60 -6.27 13.16 -8.38
N GLN A 61 -7.49 13.58 -8.65
CA GLN A 61 -7.80 14.85 -9.32
C GLN A 61 -8.04 16.02 -8.34
N ALA A 62 -7.65 15.95 -7.09
CA ALA A 62 -7.92 16.98 -6.10
C ALA A 62 -6.63 17.57 -5.51
N GLU A 63 -6.39 18.85 -5.79
CA GLU A 63 -5.43 19.67 -5.07
C GLU A 63 -5.70 19.58 -3.56
N GLY A 64 -4.75 19.06 -2.80
CA GLY A 64 -4.79 19.02 -1.34
C GLY A 64 -5.18 17.69 -0.68
N ASN A 65 -5.69 16.72 -1.41
CA ASN A 65 -5.83 15.34 -0.94
C ASN A 65 -4.81 14.44 -1.62
N VAL A 66 -3.96 13.82 -0.82
CA VAL A 66 -3.01 12.80 -1.27
C VAL A 66 -3.82 11.62 -1.79
N ASP A 67 -4.18 11.62 -3.09
CA ASP A 67 -4.93 10.57 -3.80
C ASP A 67 -6.43 10.82 -4.15
N GLY A 68 -7.00 11.99 -3.87
CA GLY A 68 -8.42 12.25 -4.19
C GLY A 68 -9.44 11.37 -3.48
N ARG A 69 -9.00 10.40 -2.67
CA ARG A 69 -9.85 9.61 -1.78
C ARG A 69 -9.55 9.98 -0.33
N SER A 70 -10.60 10.24 0.45
CA SER A 70 -10.47 10.40 1.89
C SER A 70 -10.06 9.07 2.54
N GLY A 71 -9.49 9.12 3.73
CA GLY A 71 -9.18 7.90 4.49
C GLY A 71 -10.41 7.00 4.70
N ASP A 72 -11.60 7.60 4.79
CA ASP A 72 -12.87 6.88 4.91
C ASP A 72 -13.24 6.12 3.63
N GLU A 73 -12.87 6.62 2.45
CA GLU A 73 -13.08 5.93 1.17
C GLU A 73 -12.13 4.75 0.96
N LEU A 74 -10.95 4.77 1.60
CA LEU A 74 -10.01 3.67 1.58
C LEU A 74 -10.42 2.57 2.58
N ARG A 75 -11.14 2.95 3.64
CA ARG A 75 -11.63 2.01 4.64
C ARG A 75 -12.77 1.16 4.06
N CYS A 76 -12.77 -0.12 4.39
CA CYS A 76 -13.86 -1.01 4.02
C CYS A 76 -15.18 -0.54 4.64
N SER A 77 -16.18 -0.26 3.81
CA SER A 77 -17.52 0.20 4.24
C SER A 77 -18.24 -0.75 5.19
N ARG A 78 -17.81 -2.02 5.24
CA ARG A 78 -18.36 -3.05 6.15
C ARG A 78 -17.62 -3.11 7.49
N CYS A 79 -16.58 -2.30 7.68
CA CYS A 79 -15.86 -2.24 8.95
C CYS A 79 -16.71 -1.64 10.06
N GLN A 80 -16.65 -2.27 11.22
CA GLN A 80 -17.16 -1.68 12.46
C GLN A 80 -16.13 -0.68 13.02
N PRO A 81 -16.53 0.26 13.86
CA PRO A 81 -15.58 1.21 14.49
C PRO A 81 -14.45 0.53 15.28
N THR A 82 -14.65 -0.72 15.71
CA THR A 82 -13.64 -1.55 16.38
C THR A 82 -12.63 -2.20 15.44
N ASP A 83 -12.96 -2.32 14.15
CA ASP A 83 -12.10 -2.98 13.18
C ASP A 83 -10.91 -2.08 12.82
N LYS A 84 -9.71 -2.65 12.80
CA LYS A 84 -8.49 -1.97 12.39
C LYS A 84 -8.47 -1.79 10.88
N THR A 85 -7.93 -0.67 10.41
CA THR A 85 -7.60 -0.46 8.99
C THR A 85 -6.10 -0.31 8.86
N GLU A 86 -5.45 -1.24 8.18
CA GLU A 86 -4.00 -1.24 8.01
C GLU A 86 -3.60 -2.07 6.79
N VAL A 87 -2.56 -1.63 6.14
CA VAL A 87 -1.84 -2.38 5.10
C VAL A 87 -0.40 -2.56 5.54
N GLU A 88 0.09 -3.80 5.46
CA GLU A 88 1.50 -4.16 5.66
C GLU A 88 2.05 -4.79 4.39
N LEU A 89 3.21 -4.33 3.95
CA LEU A 89 3.91 -4.85 2.78
C LEU A 89 5.34 -5.21 3.15
N GLU A 90 5.73 -6.45 2.84
CA GLU A 90 7.14 -6.88 2.85
C GLU A 90 7.64 -6.95 1.41
N PHE A 91 8.81 -6.35 1.16
CA PHE A 91 9.45 -6.34 -0.15
C PHE A 91 10.97 -6.33 -0.02
N SER A 92 11.68 -6.77 -1.07
CA SER A 92 13.12 -6.61 -1.16
C SER A 92 13.49 -5.55 -2.19
N ALA A 93 14.53 -4.78 -1.87
CA ALA A 93 15.17 -3.82 -2.76
C ALA A 93 16.70 -3.93 -2.54
N GLY A 94 17.45 -4.16 -3.63
CA GLY A 94 18.83 -4.60 -3.52
C GLY A 94 18.94 -5.86 -2.65
N ASP A 95 19.93 -5.90 -1.79
CA ASP A 95 20.21 -7.03 -0.89
C ASP A 95 19.43 -6.96 0.44
N SER A 96 18.52 -6.00 0.56
CA SER A 96 17.78 -5.76 1.81
C SER A 96 16.30 -6.08 1.68
N THR A 97 15.71 -6.54 2.78
CA THR A 97 14.27 -6.75 2.91
C THR A 97 13.69 -5.70 3.85
N TYR A 98 12.59 -5.13 3.44
CA TYR A 98 11.88 -4.08 4.16
C TYR A 98 10.46 -4.52 4.47
N ARG A 99 9.93 -4.00 5.59
CA ARG A 99 8.53 -4.07 5.96
C ARG A 99 8.01 -2.66 6.15
N ILE A 100 6.92 -2.33 5.51
CA ILE A 100 6.22 -1.07 5.68
C ILE A 100 4.82 -1.34 6.17
N THR A 101 4.36 -0.59 7.19
CA THR A 101 2.97 -0.60 7.62
C THR A 101 2.40 0.80 7.46
N ARG A 102 1.14 0.86 7.04
CA ARG A 102 0.43 2.13 6.85
C ARG A 102 -1.04 1.99 7.16
N ASN A 103 -1.60 3.01 7.80
CA ASN A 103 -3.04 3.16 7.96
C ASN A 103 -3.50 4.53 7.43
N PRO A 104 -4.67 4.64 6.80
CA PRO A 104 -5.28 5.93 6.50
C PRO A 104 -5.81 6.58 7.78
N ALA A 105 -6.25 7.84 7.70
CA ALA A 105 -7.07 8.45 8.74
C ALA A 105 -8.48 7.84 8.68
N TYR A 106 -9.05 7.50 9.83
CA TYR A 106 -10.43 6.99 9.93
C TYR A 106 -10.99 7.18 11.34
N ILE A 107 -12.31 7.02 11.48
CA ILE A 107 -12.98 7.06 12.78
C ILE A 107 -13.00 5.64 13.37
N ARG A 108 -12.63 5.51 14.62
CA ARG A 108 -12.63 4.25 15.39
C ARG A 108 -13.31 4.40 16.73
N SER A 109 -13.67 3.29 17.35
CA SER A 109 -14.14 3.28 18.74
C SER A 109 -13.07 3.83 19.70
N ALA A 110 -13.49 4.64 20.65
CA ALA A 110 -12.64 5.12 21.72
C ALA A 110 -12.21 3.94 22.63
N LYS A 111 -10.94 3.92 23.05
CA LYS A 111 -10.43 2.88 23.97
C LYS A 111 -10.99 3.01 25.39
N ARG A 112 -11.45 4.18 25.79
CA ARG A 112 -12.02 4.49 27.11
C ARG A 112 -13.18 5.47 26.94
N GLY A 113 -14.20 5.37 27.79
CA GLY A 113 -15.30 6.34 27.86
C GLY A 113 -16.44 6.15 26.86
N GLY A 114 -16.36 5.16 25.96
CA GLY A 114 -17.36 4.96 24.90
C GLY A 114 -17.28 6.04 23.82
N GLY A 115 -18.05 5.88 22.72
CA GLY A 115 -18.05 6.80 21.59
C GLY A 115 -16.96 6.53 20.55
N GLU A 116 -16.74 7.50 19.68
CA GLU A 116 -15.83 7.42 18.56
C GLU A 116 -14.69 8.43 18.71
N THR A 117 -13.54 8.12 18.11
CA THR A 117 -12.36 8.99 18.12
C THR A 117 -11.63 8.88 16.77
N PRO A 118 -11.08 9.99 16.25
CA PRO A 118 -10.29 9.94 15.03
C PRO A 118 -8.98 9.15 15.25
N GLN A 119 -8.67 8.27 14.32
CA GLN A 119 -7.37 7.65 14.15
C GLN A 119 -6.63 8.42 13.06
N SER A 120 -5.51 9.05 13.41
CA SER A 120 -4.68 9.74 12.42
C SER A 120 -4.01 8.73 11.48
N ALA A 121 -3.81 9.15 10.24
CA ALA A 121 -2.98 8.42 9.29
C ALA A 121 -1.55 8.26 9.85
N ASN A 122 -0.96 7.10 9.63
CA ASN A 122 0.42 6.82 10.05
C ASN A 122 1.12 5.90 9.06
N ALA A 123 2.45 5.98 9.04
CA ALA A 123 3.31 5.09 8.29
C ALA A 123 4.57 4.78 9.09
N SER A 124 5.10 3.59 8.91
CA SER A 124 6.36 3.15 9.50
C SER A 124 7.06 2.16 8.58
N ILE A 125 8.38 2.22 8.51
CA ILE A 125 9.21 1.32 7.71
C ILE A 125 10.36 0.75 8.53
N TRP A 126 10.60 -0.53 8.37
CA TRP A 126 11.67 -1.30 9.01
C TRP A 126 12.47 -2.03 7.95
N LYS A 127 13.70 -2.32 8.29
CA LYS A 127 14.62 -3.16 7.52
C LYS A 127 14.88 -4.44 8.30
N HIS A 128 14.97 -5.56 7.61
CA HIS A 128 15.37 -6.82 8.21
C HIS A 128 16.78 -6.70 8.76
N SER A 129 17.00 -7.11 10.01
CA SER A 129 18.33 -7.02 10.63
C SER A 129 19.32 -7.93 9.91
N GLN A 130 20.56 -7.45 9.77
CA GLN A 130 21.63 -8.24 9.20
C GLN A 130 22.23 -9.21 10.23
N ASP A 131 22.16 -8.84 11.51
CA ASP A 131 22.73 -9.62 12.60
C ASP A 131 21.80 -10.70 13.12
N ASP A 132 20.48 -10.50 13.00
CA ASP A 132 19.47 -11.43 13.50
C ASP A 132 18.28 -11.50 12.54
N PRO A 133 18.16 -12.59 11.75
CA PRO A 133 17.06 -12.78 10.80
C PRO A 133 15.64 -12.79 11.41
N SER A 134 15.51 -12.83 12.73
CA SER A 134 14.21 -12.72 13.41
C SER A 134 13.81 -11.30 13.74
N LYS A 135 14.70 -10.33 13.59
CA LYS A 135 14.52 -8.93 14.00
C LYS A 135 14.34 -7.97 12.85
N TRP A 136 13.67 -6.87 13.17
CA TRP A 136 13.43 -5.75 12.28
C TRP A 136 13.97 -4.48 12.91
N ASP A 137 14.90 -3.84 12.25
CA ASP A 137 15.48 -2.56 12.66
C ASP A 137 14.63 -1.41 12.13
N ALA A 138 14.27 -0.47 12.98
CA ALA A 138 13.49 0.69 12.58
C ALA A 138 14.31 1.58 11.64
N VAL A 139 13.77 1.85 10.45
CA VAL A 139 14.33 2.82 9.50
C VAL A 139 13.71 4.19 9.71
N GLU A 140 12.37 4.25 9.68
CA GLU A 140 11.61 5.44 10.03
C GLU A 140 10.24 5.01 10.57
N THR A 141 9.86 5.52 11.72
CA THR A 141 8.62 5.15 12.41
C THR A 141 7.70 6.33 12.71
N ARG A 142 8.10 7.53 12.29
CA ARG A 142 7.35 8.76 12.58
C ARG A 142 7.26 9.66 11.36
N GLY A 143 6.04 9.94 10.97
CA GLY A 143 5.75 10.92 9.92
C GLY A 143 5.64 10.31 8.52
N ILE A 144 4.48 10.51 7.93
CA ILE A 144 4.14 9.98 6.59
C ILE A 144 5.16 10.48 5.54
N TYR A 145 5.50 11.77 5.57
CA TYR A 145 6.42 12.37 4.61
C TYR A 145 7.82 11.73 4.64
N LYS A 146 8.38 11.52 5.84
CA LYS A 146 9.70 10.89 5.98
C LYS A 146 9.70 9.45 5.51
N VAL A 147 8.61 8.71 5.77
CA VAL A 147 8.46 7.34 5.24
C VAL A 147 8.36 7.37 3.72
N ASN A 148 7.62 8.32 3.12
CA ASN A 148 7.52 8.45 1.67
C ASN A 148 8.89 8.77 1.03
N GLU A 149 9.64 9.72 1.59
CA GLU A 149 11.02 10.01 1.16
C GLU A 149 11.90 8.76 1.22
N LYS A 150 11.82 8.01 2.34
CA LYS A 150 12.61 6.80 2.50
C LYS A 150 12.22 5.69 1.51
N VAL A 151 10.93 5.53 1.24
CA VAL A 151 10.45 4.59 0.20
C VAL A 151 10.98 5.00 -1.17
N GLN A 152 10.95 6.28 -1.50
CA GLN A 152 11.46 6.80 -2.77
C GLN A 152 12.98 6.59 -2.91
N GLU A 153 13.76 6.81 -1.84
CA GLU A 153 15.20 6.48 -1.82
C GLU A 153 15.46 4.97 -2.05
N ILE A 154 14.68 4.10 -1.40
CA ILE A 154 14.86 2.65 -1.45
C ILE A 154 14.44 2.09 -2.82
N THR A 155 13.32 2.58 -3.38
CA THR A 155 12.75 2.07 -4.63
C THR A 155 13.35 2.74 -5.87
N GLY A 156 13.87 3.97 -5.72
CA GLY A 156 14.33 4.81 -6.81
C GLY A 156 13.20 5.40 -7.66
N LEU A 157 11.94 5.28 -7.21
CA LEU A 157 10.75 5.67 -7.99
C LEU A 157 9.86 6.61 -7.18
N THR A 158 9.36 7.65 -7.83
CA THR A 158 8.22 8.42 -7.34
C THR A 158 6.92 7.61 -7.48
N VAL A 159 5.84 8.03 -6.84
CA VAL A 159 4.53 7.38 -6.99
C VAL A 159 4.05 7.37 -8.44
N ASP A 160 4.24 8.47 -9.17
CA ASP A 160 3.83 8.57 -10.58
C ASP A 160 4.64 7.65 -11.48
N GLN A 161 5.95 7.58 -11.24
CA GLN A 161 6.82 6.63 -11.95
C GLN A 161 6.43 5.18 -11.62
N PHE A 162 6.14 4.89 -10.36
CA PHE A 162 5.68 3.56 -9.94
C PHE A 162 4.37 3.19 -10.63
N ARG A 163 3.39 4.10 -10.68
CA ARG A 163 2.13 3.90 -11.39
C ARG A 163 2.33 3.62 -12.88
N ARG A 164 3.20 4.36 -13.53
CA ARG A 164 3.45 4.24 -15.00
C ARG A 164 4.25 3.02 -15.37
N VAL A 165 5.23 2.63 -14.55
CA VAL A 165 6.21 1.58 -14.88
C VAL A 165 5.78 0.22 -14.31
N ILE A 166 5.28 0.20 -13.08
CA ILE A 166 5.01 -1.04 -12.35
C ILE A 166 3.53 -1.43 -12.44
N ILE A 167 2.65 -0.45 -12.43
CA ILE A 167 1.21 -0.69 -12.51
C ILE A 167 0.73 -0.17 -13.87
N LEU A 168 0.40 -1.08 -14.77
CA LEU A 168 -0.29 -0.75 -16.01
C LEU A 168 -1.81 -0.84 -15.76
N PRO A 169 -2.51 0.28 -15.48
CA PRO A 169 -3.94 0.25 -15.21
C PRO A 169 -4.71 -0.26 -16.42
N GLN A 170 -5.78 -0.98 -16.16
CA GLN A 170 -6.67 -1.45 -17.22
C GLN A 170 -7.20 -0.27 -18.05
N GLY A 171 -6.96 -0.28 -19.35
CA GLY A 171 -7.39 0.78 -20.29
C GLY A 171 -6.33 1.86 -20.59
N ARG A 172 -5.26 1.99 -19.80
CA ARG A 172 -4.20 3.00 -20.04
C ARG A 172 -3.00 2.49 -20.83
N PHE A 173 -2.99 1.23 -21.22
CA PHE A 173 -1.91 0.67 -22.07
C PHE A 173 -1.77 1.44 -23.39
N ARG A 174 -2.89 1.92 -23.95
CA ARG A 174 -2.90 2.75 -25.14
C ARG A 174 -2.25 4.12 -24.91
N ASP A 175 -2.50 4.76 -23.76
CA ASP A 175 -1.98 6.10 -23.45
C ASP A 175 -0.45 6.07 -23.26
N VAL A 176 0.09 4.98 -22.69
CA VAL A 176 1.54 4.76 -22.56
C VAL A 176 2.20 4.56 -23.93
N LEU A 177 1.55 3.89 -24.86
CA LEU A 177 2.07 3.65 -26.22
C LEU A 177 1.98 4.90 -27.12
N ILE A 178 1.07 5.84 -26.85
CA ILE A 178 0.86 7.04 -27.66
C ILE A 178 1.69 8.22 -27.16
N ALA A 179 2.01 8.28 -25.85
CA ALA A 179 2.75 9.38 -25.24
C ALA A 179 4.21 9.54 -25.75
N ASP A 180 4.76 8.57 -26.47
CA ASP A 180 6.14 8.59 -27.01
C ASP A 180 6.27 9.18 -28.43
N TYR A 181 5.20 9.73 -29.02
CA TYR A 181 5.24 10.20 -30.42
C TYR A 181 5.10 11.72 -30.62
N ASP A 182 4.98 12.51 -29.55
CA ASP A 182 4.90 13.98 -29.61
C ASP A 182 6.09 14.66 -28.93
N THR A 183 7.32 14.32 -29.36
CA THR A 183 8.54 15.12 -29.05
C THR A 183 9.32 15.41 -30.31
#